data_dd853e8925cf1c0d7dc8c9a0376281f5
#
_entry.id   dd853e8925cf1c0d7dc8c9a0376281f5
#
_cell.length_a   1.000
_cell.length_b   1.000
_cell.length_c   1.000
_cell.angle_alpha   90.00
_cell.angle_beta   90.00
_cell.angle_gamma   90.00
#
_symmetry.space_group_name_H-M   'P 1'
#
loop_
_entity.id
_entity.type
_entity.pdbx_description
1 polymer ?
#
loop_
_entity_poly.entity_id
_entity_poly.type
_entity_poly.pdbx_seq_one_letter_code
_entity_poly.pdbx_strand_id
1 'polypeptide(L)'
;MIFCYYSREKDGTNMRKLLIADCSEDYRTALAHALTDNYHVLCCRTGTEALELLRRENPDILVLDLMLPELDGLTLLERSCAEGIRPMVLAATPILTGYVYSCAQRLGIEYLVRKPCDIDAIASRVKDLSQRLAAPQPKSDPAVSVAELLLSLGFSTKHNGFSYLREAVILVSKDPAQSVTKVLYPAVAHRFGCQKENVERSIRTALDSAWERGDRQRWNRYFPDAAYRPSNAVFISRIAEALLQE
;
A
#
# COMPACT_ATOMS: atom_id res chain seq x y z
N MET A 1 17.80 -6.84 -28.08
CA MET A 1 17.31 -6.67 -26.71
C MET A 1 18.53 -6.72 -25.80
N ILE A 2 19.07 -5.57 -25.36
CA ILE A 2 20.27 -5.49 -24.54
C ILE A 2 19.83 -5.10 -23.14
N PHE A 3 19.62 -6.12 -22.28
CA PHE A 3 19.45 -5.89 -20.85
C PHE A 3 20.83 -5.69 -20.22
N CYS A 4 21.07 -4.57 -19.56
CA CYS A 4 22.30 -4.37 -18.81
C CYS A 4 22.14 -4.98 -17.41
N TYR A 5 22.98 -5.95 -17.09
CA TYR A 5 23.10 -6.52 -15.76
C TYR A 5 24.32 -5.89 -15.07
N TYR A 6 24.10 -5.28 -13.92
CA TYR A 6 25.18 -4.81 -13.08
C TYR A 6 25.15 -5.59 -11.77
N SER A 7 26.10 -6.48 -11.55
CA SER A 7 26.31 -7.14 -10.25
C SER A 7 27.79 -7.28 -10.00
N ARG A 8 28.24 -6.95 -8.80
CA ARG A 8 29.51 -7.42 -8.28
C ARG A 8 29.19 -8.69 -7.49
N GLU A 9 29.67 -9.84 -7.98
CA GLU A 9 29.55 -11.11 -7.25
C GLU A 9 30.21 -10.95 -5.88
N LYS A 10 29.41 -10.93 -4.84
CA LYS A 10 29.83 -11.15 -3.46
C LYS A 10 29.33 -12.53 -3.09
N ASP A 11 30.25 -13.43 -2.81
CA ASP A 11 29.99 -14.82 -2.39
C ASP A 11 28.88 -14.90 -1.33
N GLY A 12 27.80 -15.62 -1.65
CA GLY A 12 26.87 -16.19 -0.67
C GLY A 12 25.80 -15.26 -0.07
N THR A 13 25.71 -13.97 -0.42
CA THR A 13 24.63 -13.09 0.04
C THR A 13 23.53 -13.00 -1.02
N ASN A 14 22.30 -13.36 -0.63
CA ASN A 14 21.10 -13.19 -1.45
C ASN A 14 20.82 -11.70 -1.61
N MET A 15 21.46 -11.05 -2.59
CA MET A 15 21.29 -9.61 -2.87
C MET A 15 19.89 -9.38 -3.44
N ARG A 16 19.22 -8.33 -2.97
CA ARG A 16 17.92 -7.94 -3.52
C ARG A 16 18.02 -7.50 -4.95
N LYS A 17 17.02 -7.88 -5.73
CA LYS A 17 16.90 -7.47 -7.14
C LYS A 17 16.28 -6.07 -7.22
N LEU A 18 16.92 -5.19 -7.94
CA LEU A 18 16.49 -3.83 -8.21
C LEU A 18 16.36 -3.63 -9.72
N LEU A 19 15.20 -3.19 -10.19
CA LEU A 19 14.99 -2.81 -11.58
C LEU A 19 14.98 -1.28 -11.72
N ILE A 20 15.80 -0.75 -12.63
CA ILE A 20 15.81 0.66 -13.04
C ILE A 20 15.22 0.76 -14.43
N ALA A 21 14.04 1.36 -14.55
CA ALA A 21 13.33 1.60 -15.80
C ALA A 21 13.31 3.11 -16.09
N ASP A 22 14.18 3.57 -16.99
CA ASP A 22 14.33 4.98 -17.36
C ASP A 22 14.84 5.09 -18.80
N CYS A 23 14.37 6.06 -19.59
CA CYS A 23 14.82 6.22 -20.99
C CYS A 23 16.22 6.83 -21.11
N SER A 24 16.70 7.58 -20.10
CA SER A 24 18.03 8.20 -20.09
C SER A 24 19.11 7.18 -19.74
N GLU A 25 20.03 6.93 -20.66
CA GLU A 25 21.16 6.03 -20.46
C GLU A 25 22.12 6.54 -19.38
N ASP A 26 22.43 7.82 -19.39
CA ASP A 26 23.31 8.43 -18.40
C ASP A 26 22.73 8.28 -16.98
N TYR A 27 21.43 8.53 -16.84
CA TYR A 27 20.75 8.37 -15.56
C TYR A 27 20.76 6.94 -15.07
N ARG A 28 20.42 5.96 -15.95
CA ARG A 28 20.43 4.54 -15.61
C ARG A 28 21.83 4.09 -15.16
N THR A 29 22.86 4.47 -15.93
CA THR A 29 24.24 4.08 -15.67
C THR A 29 24.73 4.67 -14.35
N ALA A 30 24.52 5.96 -14.11
CA ALA A 30 24.93 6.63 -12.87
C ALA A 30 24.23 6.01 -11.64
N LEU A 31 22.93 5.78 -11.72
CA LEU A 31 22.18 5.19 -10.61
C LEU A 31 22.55 3.72 -10.39
N ALA A 32 22.75 2.94 -11.45
CA ALA A 32 23.22 1.57 -11.34
C ALA A 32 24.58 1.49 -10.64
N HIS A 33 25.53 2.34 -11.01
CA HIS A 33 26.83 2.42 -10.34
C HIS A 33 26.73 2.73 -8.84
N ALA A 34 25.82 3.62 -8.46
CA ALA A 34 25.62 3.99 -7.06
C ALA A 34 24.99 2.84 -6.22
N LEU A 35 24.37 1.84 -6.87
CA LEU A 35 23.58 0.80 -6.19
C LEU A 35 24.15 -0.63 -6.33
N THR A 36 25.06 -0.89 -7.29
CA THR A 36 25.59 -2.26 -7.56
C THR A 36 26.34 -2.89 -6.40
N ASP A 37 26.86 -2.14 -5.46
CA ASP A 37 27.53 -2.70 -4.28
C ASP A 37 26.57 -3.40 -3.31
N ASN A 38 25.25 -3.08 -3.37
CA ASN A 38 24.25 -3.55 -2.42
C ASN A 38 23.08 -4.29 -3.07
N TYR A 39 22.93 -4.20 -4.40
CA TYR A 39 21.79 -4.77 -5.14
C TYR A 39 22.23 -5.49 -6.41
N HIS A 40 21.45 -6.49 -6.80
CA HIS A 40 21.51 -7.02 -8.15
C HIS A 40 20.68 -6.11 -9.05
N VAL A 41 21.37 -5.24 -9.83
CA VAL A 41 20.72 -4.17 -10.60
C VAL A 41 20.44 -4.63 -12.02
N LEU A 42 19.19 -4.51 -12.43
CA LEU A 42 18.68 -4.71 -13.78
C LEU A 42 18.29 -3.35 -14.35
N CYS A 43 18.54 -3.12 -15.64
CA CYS A 43 18.21 -1.87 -16.30
C CYS A 43 17.43 -2.11 -17.59
N CYS A 44 16.46 -1.26 -17.87
CA CYS A 44 15.75 -1.20 -19.15
C CYS A 44 15.38 0.24 -19.52
N ARG A 45 15.06 0.46 -20.80
CA ARG A 45 14.80 1.81 -21.33
C ARG A 45 13.34 2.06 -21.72
N THR A 46 12.53 0.99 -21.86
CA THR A 46 11.14 1.10 -22.27
C THR A 46 10.20 0.43 -21.27
N GLY A 47 8.94 0.83 -21.26
CA GLY A 47 7.97 0.21 -20.37
C GLY A 47 7.64 -1.23 -20.75
N THR A 48 7.74 -1.58 -22.02
CA THR A 48 7.55 -2.96 -22.50
C THR A 48 8.64 -3.88 -21.97
N GLU A 49 9.91 -3.47 -22.08
CA GLU A 49 11.05 -4.19 -21.50
C GLU A 49 10.92 -4.30 -19.98
N ALA A 50 10.47 -3.22 -19.31
CA ALA A 50 10.26 -3.22 -17.86
C ALA A 50 9.21 -4.26 -17.44
N LEU A 51 8.08 -4.37 -18.16
CA LEU A 51 7.05 -5.35 -17.87
C LEU A 51 7.54 -6.79 -18.05
N GLU A 52 8.34 -7.06 -19.09
CA GLU A 52 8.97 -8.37 -19.29
C GLU A 52 9.94 -8.72 -18.15
N LEU A 53 10.76 -7.76 -17.71
CA LEU A 53 11.68 -7.96 -16.60
C LEU A 53 10.95 -8.16 -15.27
N LEU A 54 9.86 -7.43 -15.02
CA LEU A 54 9.02 -7.62 -13.83
C LEU A 54 8.48 -9.06 -13.76
N ARG A 55 8.00 -9.59 -14.88
CA ARG A 55 7.47 -10.97 -14.98
C ARG A 55 8.54 -12.03 -14.76
N ARG A 56 9.72 -11.84 -15.39
CA ARG A 56 10.78 -12.86 -15.40
C ARG A 56 11.61 -12.87 -14.13
N GLU A 57 11.98 -11.67 -13.65
CA GLU A 57 12.96 -11.52 -12.58
C GLU A 57 12.33 -11.29 -11.21
N ASN A 58 11.07 -10.87 -11.18
CA ASN A 58 10.32 -10.52 -9.97
C ASN A 58 11.17 -9.66 -8.99
N PRO A 59 11.59 -8.43 -9.39
CA PRO A 59 12.46 -7.60 -8.57
C PRO A 59 11.75 -7.13 -7.29
N ASP A 60 12.53 -6.96 -6.22
CA ASP A 60 12.04 -6.47 -4.93
C ASP A 60 11.70 -4.96 -4.99
N ILE A 61 12.51 -4.21 -5.77
CA ILE A 61 12.41 -2.74 -5.88
C ILE A 61 12.41 -2.35 -7.35
N LEU A 62 11.56 -1.37 -7.67
CA LEU A 62 11.48 -0.74 -8.99
C LEU A 62 11.72 0.77 -8.87
N VAL A 63 12.76 1.27 -9.52
CA VAL A 63 12.93 2.70 -9.80
C VAL A 63 12.39 2.96 -11.20
N LEU A 64 11.34 3.77 -11.30
CA LEU A 64 10.51 3.89 -12.48
C LEU A 64 10.38 5.33 -12.96
N ASP A 65 10.78 5.60 -14.20
CA ASP A 65 10.31 6.80 -14.90
C ASP A 65 8.86 6.61 -15.33
N LEU A 66 7.98 7.53 -14.93
CA LEU A 66 6.58 7.48 -15.39
C LEU A 66 6.43 7.82 -16.89
N MET A 67 7.42 8.48 -17.49
CA MET A 67 7.41 8.91 -18.90
C MET A 67 8.21 7.96 -19.79
N LEU A 68 8.06 6.64 -19.58
CA LEU A 68 8.71 5.64 -20.42
C LEU A 68 8.10 5.60 -21.83
N PRO A 69 8.91 5.34 -22.87
CA PRO A 69 8.43 5.07 -24.21
C PRO A 69 7.73 3.71 -24.30
N GLU A 70 6.89 3.54 -25.33
CA GLU A 70 6.10 2.35 -25.68
C GLU A 70 4.97 2.04 -24.68
N LEU A 71 5.27 1.94 -23.39
CA LEU A 71 4.33 1.74 -22.32
C LEU A 71 4.69 2.68 -21.17
N ASP A 72 3.83 3.64 -20.84
CA ASP A 72 4.04 4.57 -19.73
C ASP A 72 4.05 3.86 -18.37
N GLY A 73 4.71 4.50 -17.37
CA GLY A 73 4.93 3.88 -16.08
C GLY A 73 3.65 3.61 -15.26
N LEU A 74 2.61 4.42 -15.42
CA LEU A 74 1.33 4.18 -14.72
C LEU A 74 0.63 2.95 -15.30
N THR A 75 0.54 2.84 -16.63
CA THR A 75 -0.03 1.67 -17.31
C THR A 75 0.78 0.40 -17.04
N LEU A 76 2.11 0.52 -16.97
CA LEU A 76 2.99 -0.59 -16.57
C LEU A 76 2.62 -1.11 -15.18
N LEU A 77 2.47 -0.22 -14.18
CA LEU A 77 2.10 -0.59 -12.82
C LEU A 77 0.69 -1.19 -12.75
N GLU A 78 -0.27 -0.65 -13.50
CA GLU A 78 -1.61 -1.23 -13.56
C GLU A 78 -1.59 -2.68 -14.06
N ARG A 79 -0.81 -2.95 -15.12
CA ARG A 79 -0.65 -4.31 -15.68
C ARG A 79 0.07 -5.24 -14.72
N SER A 80 1.20 -4.81 -14.14
CA SER A 80 1.94 -5.63 -13.19
C SER A 80 1.11 -5.96 -11.93
N CYS A 81 0.36 -4.99 -11.42
CA CYS A 81 -0.56 -5.21 -10.29
C CYS A 81 -1.68 -6.20 -10.63
N ALA A 82 -2.25 -6.15 -11.84
CA ALA A 82 -3.28 -7.10 -12.30
C ALA A 82 -2.74 -8.53 -12.39
N GLU A 83 -1.44 -8.69 -12.66
CA GLU A 83 -0.73 -9.97 -12.69
C GLU A 83 -0.19 -10.41 -11.31
N GLY A 84 -0.47 -9.64 -10.24
CA GLY A 84 -0.02 -9.95 -8.89
C GLY A 84 1.46 -9.58 -8.60
N ILE A 85 2.14 -8.90 -9.53
CA ILE A 85 3.54 -8.48 -9.38
C ILE A 85 3.56 -7.09 -8.72
N ARG A 86 4.13 -6.99 -7.53
CA ARG A 86 4.09 -5.78 -6.70
C ARG A 86 5.45 -5.48 -6.08
N PRO A 87 6.42 -4.98 -6.87
CA PRO A 87 7.67 -4.48 -6.31
C PRO A 87 7.41 -3.23 -5.46
N MET A 88 8.31 -2.89 -4.57
CA MET A 88 8.32 -1.59 -3.93
C MET A 88 8.74 -0.51 -4.94
N VAL A 89 7.90 0.49 -5.19
CA VAL A 89 8.08 1.43 -6.31
C VAL A 89 8.54 2.80 -5.81
N LEU A 90 9.68 3.26 -6.36
CA LEU A 90 10.11 4.65 -6.37
C LEU A 90 9.92 5.19 -7.78
N ALA A 91 9.01 6.14 -7.96
CA ALA A 91 8.75 6.72 -9.26
C ALA A 91 9.35 8.12 -9.41
N ALA A 92 9.83 8.42 -10.61
CA ALA A 92 10.32 9.73 -11.01
C ALA A 92 9.56 10.24 -12.24
N THR A 93 9.27 11.54 -12.29
CA THR A 93 8.56 12.15 -13.44
C THR A 93 8.89 13.63 -13.56
N PRO A 94 9.05 14.19 -14.76
CA PRO A 94 9.19 15.63 -14.94
C PRO A 94 7.88 16.39 -14.69
N ILE A 95 6.73 15.71 -14.76
CA ILE A 95 5.39 16.31 -14.67
C ILE A 95 4.66 15.76 -13.46
N LEU A 96 4.40 16.61 -12.47
CA LEU A 96 3.59 16.31 -11.28
C LEU A 96 2.28 17.09 -11.35
N THR A 97 1.21 16.40 -11.69
CA THR A 97 -0.16 16.94 -11.64
C THR A 97 -0.95 16.26 -10.52
N GLY A 98 -2.09 16.85 -10.13
CA GLY A 98 -3.00 16.21 -9.18
C GLY A 98 -3.46 14.83 -9.64
N TYR A 99 -3.62 14.61 -10.96
CA TYR A 99 -3.93 13.30 -11.54
C TYR A 99 -2.80 12.29 -11.31
N VAL A 100 -1.56 12.64 -11.62
CA VAL A 100 -0.38 11.77 -11.41
C VAL A 100 -0.24 11.40 -9.94
N TYR A 101 -0.44 12.38 -9.04
CA TYR A 101 -0.39 12.15 -7.60
C TYR A 101 -1.47 11.16 -7.13
N SER A 102 -2.71 11.33 -7.60
CA SER A 102 -3.81 10.42 -7.26
C SER A 102 -3.59 9.00 -7.80
N CYS A 103 -3.04 8.87 -9.01
CA CYS A 103 -2.66 7.57 -9.57
C CYS A 103 -1.54 6.91 -8.77
N ALA A 104 -0.51 7.68 -8.37
CA ALA A 104 0.59 7.19 -7.56
C ALA A 104 0.11 6.59 -6.22
N GLN A 105 -0.80 7.29 -5.53
CA GLN A 105 -1.41 6.78 -4.30
C GLN A 105 -2.21 5.49 -4.54
N ARG A 106 -3.04 5.47 -5.59
CA ARG A 106 -3.88 4.30 -5.93
C ARG A 106 -3.05 3.07 -6.30
N LEU A 107 -1.92 3.26 -6.97
CA LEU A 107 -1.02 2.20 -7.42
C LEU A 107 0.03 1.79 -6.37
N GLY A 108 0.02 2.42 -5.20
CA GLY A 108 0.94 2.09 -4.12
C GLY A 108 2.40 2.49 -4.39
N ILE A 109 2.61 3.61 -5.09
CA ILE A 109 3.96 4.17 -5.27
C ILE A 109 4.44 4.70 -3.91
N GLU A 110 5.51 4.11 -3.37
CA GLU A 110 6.05 4.43 -2.04
C GLU A 110 6.73 5.80 -1.98
N TYR A 111 7.36 6.20 -3.07
CA TYR A 111 8.04 7.48 -3.17
C TYR A 111 7.92 8.04 -4.58
N LEU A 112 7.47 9.29 -4.69
CA LEU A 112 7.33 9.99 -5.96
C LEU A 112 8.19 11.25 -5.96
N VAL A 113 9.09 11.38 -6.94
CA VAL A 113 10.01 12.49 -7.07
C VAL A 113 9.89 13.20 -8.40
N ARG A 114 10.12 14.51 -8.41
CA ARG A 114 10.14 15.31 -9.64
C ARG A 114 11.54 15.32 -10.25
N LYS A 115 11.64 15.02 -11.54
CA LYS A 115 12.86 15.22 -12.33
C LYS A 115 13.06 16.71 -12.70
N PRO A 116 14.32 17.21 -12.81
CA PRO A 116 15.56 16.50 -12.55
C PRO A 116 15.76 16.24 -11.06
N CYS A 117 16.35 15.11 -10.72
CA CYS A 117 16.61 14.70 -9.34
C CYS A 117 18.07 14.20 -9.21
N ASP A 118 18.62 14.41 -8.04
CA ASP A 118 19.99 14.03 -7.70
C ASP A 118 20.10 12.50 -7.55
N ILE A 119 21.18 11.91 -8.10
CA ILE A 119 21.42 10.47 -8.10
C ILE A 119 21.63 9.94 -6.68
N ASP A 120 22.43 10.64 -5.88
CA ASP A 120 22.76 10.22 -4.51
C ASP A 120 21.52 10.29 -3.61
N ALA A 121 20.65 11.29 -3.82
CA ALA A 121 19.39 11.39 -3.14
C ALA A 121 18.48 10.21 -3.47
N ILE A 122 18.38 9.80 -4.74
CA ILE A 122 17.60 8.64 -5.16
C ILE A 122 18.19 7.34 -4.60
N ALA A 123 19.51 7.18 -4.68
CA ALA A 123 20.19 6.01 -4.12
C ALA A 123 19.96 5.88 -2.60
N SER A 124 19.96 7.01 -1.87
CA SER A 124 19.62 7.05 -0.45
C SER A 124 18.18 6.60 -0.21
N ARG A 125 17.20 7.09 -1.00
CA ARG A 125 15.80 6.66 -0.88
C ARG A 125 15.59 5.17 -1.19
N VAL A 126 16.30 4.64 -2.19
CA VAL A 126 16.30 3.19 -2.47
C VAL A 126 16.79 2.40 -1.25
N LYS A 127 17.87 2.85 -0.60
CA LYS A 127 18.37 2.21 0.63
C LYS A 127 17.36 2.28 1.77
N ASP A 128 16.73 3.44 1.99
CA ASP A 128 15.68 3.60 3.02
C ASP A 128 14.51 2.64 2.77
N LEU A 129 14.03 2.56 1.53
CA LEU A 129 12.95 1.64 1.12
C LEU A 129 13.36 0.17 1.31
N SER A 130 14.60 -0.17 0.94
CA SER A 130 15.14 -1.51 1.12
C SER A 130 15.23 -1.92 2.59
N GLN A 131 15.55 -1.01 3.49
CA GLN A 131 15.53 -1.27 4.94
C GLN A 131 14.12 -1.55 5.44
N ARG A 132 13.11 -0.86 4.91
CA ARG A 132 11.70 -1.13 5.22
C ARG A 132 11.24 -2.52 4.76
N LEU A 133 11.78 -3.02 3.63
CA LEU A 133 11.55 -4.41 3.19
C LEU A 133 12.26 -5.43 4.09
N ALA A 134 13.41 -5.07 4.69
CA ALA A 134 14.17 -5.95 5.58
C ALA A 134 13.66 -5.97 7.01
N ALA A 135 13.16 -4.83 7.47
CA ALA A 135 12.54 -4.77 8.77
C ALA A 135 11.29 -5.68 8.74
N PRO A 136 11.07 -6.53 9.76
CA PRO A 136 9.73 -7.04 9.97
C PRO A 136 8.86 -5.78 9.98
N GLN A 137 7.93 -5.71 9.02
CA GLN A 137 7.04 -4.55 8.89
C GLN A 137 6.66 -4.17 10.31
N PRO A 138 6.97 -2.97 10.85
CA PRO A 138 6.44 -2.60 12.13
C PRO A 138 4.96 -2.83 11.95
N LYS A 139 4.38 -3.77 12.74
CA LYS A 139 2.94 -4.06 12.66
C LYS A 139 2.33 -2.68 12.69
N SER A 140 1.82 -2.23 11.56
CA SER A 140 1.31 -0.86 11.40
C SER A 140 0.46 -0.62 12.62
N ASP A 141 0.64 0.50 13.31
CA ASP A 141 -0.14 0.74 14.53
C ASP A 141 -1.56 0.27 14.21
N PRO A 142 -2.12 -0.71 14.95
CA PRO A 142 -3.43 -1.27 14.63
C PRO A 142 -4.47 -0.18 14.37
N ALA A 143 -4.27 0.99 14.99
CA ALA A 143 -5.11 2.16 14.80
C ALA A 143 -4.96 2.78 13.39
N VAL A 144 -3.77 2.73 12.78
CA VAL A 144 -3.52 3.25 11.43
C VAL A 144 -4.08 2.27 10.41
N SER A 145 -3.77 0.97 10.53
CA SER A 145 -4.29 -0.06 9.63
C SER A 145 -5.82 -0.11 9.61
N VAL A 146 -6.45 -0.05 10.81
CA VAL A 146 -7.91 0.01 10.91
C VAL A 146 -8.46 1.27 10.24
N ALA A 147 -7.83 2.43 10.45
CA ALA A 147 -8.29 3.68 9.85
C ALA A 147 -8.22 3.64 8.33
N GLU A 148 -7.12 3.17 7.75
CA GLU A 148 -6.93 3.04 6.31
C GLU A 148 -7.96 2.08 5.70
N LEU A 149 -8.19 0.93 6.34
CA LEU A 149 -9.18 -0.04 5.92
C LEU A 149 -10.59 0.56 5.92
N LEU A 150 -11.00 1.21 7.02
CA LEU A 150 -12.31 1.86 7.11
C LEU A 150 -12.49 2.95 6.04
N LEU A 151 -11.46 3.78 5.79
CA LEU A 151 -11.49 4.78 4.71
C LEU A 151 -11.66 4.13 3.34
N SER A 152 -10.97 3.02 3.09
CA SER A 152 -11.07 2.27 1.83
C SER A 152 -12.49 1.72 1.59
N LEU A 153 -13.22 1.40 2.66
CA LEU A 153 -14.61 0.94 2.62
C LEU A 153 -15.63 2.09 2.52
N GLY A 154 -15.18 3.36 2.46
CA GLY A 154 -16.04 4.52 2.28
C GLY A 154 -16.53 5.18 3.58
N PHE A 155 -15.95 4.83 4.74
CA PHE A 155 -16.26 5.52 5.99
C PHE A 155 -15.70 6.95 5.99
N SER A 156 -16.41 7.86 6.63
CA SER A 156 -16.01 9.27 6.75
C SER A 156 -15.49 9.59 8.15
N THR A 157 -14.34 10.26 8.21
CA THR A 157 -13.74 10.73 9.48
C THR A 157 -14.51 11.87 10.14
N LYS A 158 -15.49 12.46 9.45
CA LYS A 158 -16.24 13.63 9.93
C LYS A 158 -17.17 13.34 11.12
N HIS A 159 -17.44 12.07 11.39
CA HIS A 159 -18.42 11.66 12.41
C HIS A 159 -17.77 10.80 13.48
N ASN A 160 -18.25 10.94 14.72
CA ASN A 160 -17.78 10.13 15.87
C ASN A 160 -17.87 8.62 15.64
N GLY A 161 -18.80 8.17 14.80
CA GLY A 161 -18.97 6.75 14.45
C GLY A 161 -17.72 6.12 13.86
N PHE A 162 -16.91 6.87 13.11
CA PHE A 162 -15.61 6.41 12.60
C PHE A 162 -14.63 6.12 13.74
N SER A 163 -14.48 7.07 14.68
CA SER A 163 -13.57 6.93 15.81
C SER A 163 -14.01 5.81 16.76
N TYR A 164 -15.30 5.67 16.99
CA TYR A 164 -15.85 4.59 17.81
C TYR A 164 -15.65 3.24 17.16
N LEU A 165 -15.89 3.14 15.85
CA LEU A 165 -15.72 1.90 15.11
C LEU A 165 -14.25 1.48 15.06
N ARG A 166 -13.33 2.42 14.81
CA ARG A 166 -11.88 2.14 14.84
C ARG A 166 -11.45 1.57 16.18
N GLU A 167 -11.87 2.20 17.28
CA GLU A 167 -11.55 1.73 18.63
C GLU A 167 -12.17 0.36 18.91
N ALA A 168 -13.41 0.15 18.50
CA ALA A 168 -14.11 -1.12 18.67
C ALA A 168 -13.37 -2.28 17.95
N VAL A 169 -12.92 -2.06 16.72
CA VAL A 169 -12.14 -3.06 15.96
C VAL A 169 -10.82 -3.37 16.67
N ILE A 170 -10.10 -2.35 17.16
CA ILE A 170 -8.83 -2.52 17.89
C ILE A 170 -9.04 -3.33 19.18
N LEU A 171 -10.11 -3.09 19.92
CA LEU A 171 -10.39 -3.83 21.15
C LEU A 171 -10.72 -5.30 20.85
N VAL A 172 -11.53 -5.56 19.83
CA VAL A 172 -11.87 -6.94 19.42
C VAL A 172 -10.66 -7.69 18.87
N SER A 173 -9.75 -7.04 18.14
CA SER A 173 -8.52 -7.69 17.65
C SER A 173 -7.61 -8.16 18.81
N LYS A 174 -7.69 -7.54 19.99
CA LYS A 174 -6.94 -7.93 21.19
C LYS A 174 -7.62 -9.07 21.97
N ASP A 175 -8.94 -9.10 21.97
CA ASP A 175 -9.75 -10.13 22.63
C ASP A 175 -10.99 -10.47 21.77
N PRO A 176 -10.87 -11.42 20.84
CA PRO A 176 -11.97 -11.79 19.92
C PRO A 176 -13.19 -12.42 20.60
N ALA A 177 -13.03 -12.92 21.81
CA ALA A 177 -14.11 -13.62 22.54
C ALA A 177 -15.06 -12.66 23.27
N GLN A 178 -14.73 -11.37 23.36
CA GLN A 178 -15.53 -10.40 24.10
C GLN A 178 -16.90 -10.10 23.43
N SER A 179 -17.93 -9.95 24.28
CA SER A 179 -19.25 -9.57 23.82
C SER A 179 -19.31 -8.11 23.35
N VAL A 180 -19.69 -7.88 22.09
CA VAL A 180 -19.81 -6.54 21.51
C VAL A 180 -20.75 -5.64 22.33
N THR A 181 -21.93 -6.12 22.67
CA THR A 181 -22.93 -5.29 23.34
C THR A 181 -22.65 -5.11 24.85
N LYS A 182 -22.17 -6.19 25.51
CA LYS A 182 -22.02 -6.18 26.98
C LYS A 182 -20.68 -5.63 27.45
N VAL A 183 -19.62 -5.74 26.64
CA VAL A 183 -18.25 -5.39 27.02
C VAL A 183 -17.70 -4.28 26.13
N LEU A 184 -17.78 -4.43 24.82
CA LEU A 184 -17.13 -3.55 23.86
C LEU A 184 -17.73 -2.14 23.84
N TYR A 185 -19.06 -2.01 23.70
CA TYR A 185 -19.68 -0.67 23.67
C TYR A 185 -19.48 0.12 24.97
N PRO A 186 -19.60 -0.48 26.18
CA PRO A 186 -19.23 0.20 27.41
C PRO A 186 -17.77 0.64 27.48
N ALA A 187 -16.83 -0.20 27.01
CA ALA A 187 -15.41 0.15 26.98
C ALA A 187 -15.12 1.34 26.05
N VAL A 188 -15.68 1.34 24.84
CA VAL A 188 -15.58 2.47 23.92
C VAL A 188 -16.24 3.72 24.49
N ALA A 189 -17.42 3.59 25.08
CA ALA A 189 -18.14 4.70 25.70
C ALA A 189 -17.32 5.36 26.84
N HIS A 190 -16.71 4.54 27.68
CA HIS A 190 -15.82 5.02 28.75
C HIS A 190 -14.63 5.79 28.20
N ARG A 191 -13.98 5.28 27.15
CA ARG A 191 -12.81 5.93 26.53
C ARG A 191 -13.14 7.30 25.90
N PHE A 192 -14.34 7.45 25.35
CA PHE A 192 -14.78 8.68 24.70
C PHE A 192 -15.68 9.56 25.58
N GLY A 193 -15.90 9.22 26.83
CA GLY A 193 -16.68 10.02 27.78
C GLY A 193 -18.17 10.15 27.35
N CYS A 194 -18.77 9.09 26.79
CA CYS A 194 -20.14 9.10 26.28
C CYS A 194 -20.95 7.88 26.77
N GLN A 195 -22.22 7.80 26.41
CA GLN A 195 -23.07 6.65 26.74
C GLN A 195 -22.95 5.56 25.66
N LYS A 196 -23.09 4.28 26.05
CA LYS A 196 -22.96 3.12 25.15
C LYS A 196 -24.00 3.13 24.01
N GLU A 197 -25.21 3.68 24.27
CA GLU A 197 -26.28 3.82 23.27
C GLU A 197 -25.86 4.81 22.16
N ASN A 198 -25.09 5.85 22.49
CA ASN A 198 -24.55 6.80 21.54
C ASN A 198 -23.46 6.13 20.66
N VAL A 199 -22.62 5.27 21.26
CA VAL A 199 -21.62 4.49 20.52
C VAL A 199 -22.31 3.58 19.50
N GLU A 200 -23.28 2.77 19.93
CA GLU A 200 -24.00 1.84 19.05
C GLU A 200 -24.69 2.59 17.91
N ARG A 201 -25.43 3.67 18.21
CA ARG A 201 -26.14 4.46 17.21
C ARG A 201 -25.18 5.10 16.20
N SER A 202 -24.08 5.69 16.69
CA SER A 202 -23.10 6.36 15.82
C SER A 202 -22.38 5.39 14.91
N ILE A 203 -22.01 4.19 15.39
CA ILE A 203 -21.45 3.11 14.60
C ILE A 203 -22.44 2.65 13.54
N ARG A 204 -23.71 2.45 13.91
CA ARG A 204 -24.77 2.06 12.98
C ARG A 204 -24.92 3.05 11.84
N THR A 205 -25.04 4.34 12.16
CA THR A 205 -25.15 5.43 11.16
C THR A 205 -23.95 5.50 10.24
N ALA A 206 -22.72 5.37 10.80
CA ALA A 206 -21.50 5.35 10.00
C ALA A 206 -21.46 4.16 9.04
N LEU A 207 -21.87 2.98 9.51
CA LEU A 207 -21.91 1.75 8.73
C LEU A 207 -22.99 1.83 7.63
N ASP A 208 -24.19 2.37 7.91
CA ASP A 208 -25.24 2.59 6.91
C ASP A 208 -24.72 3.49 5.78
N SER A 209 -24.13 4.62 6.15
CA SER A 209 -23.58 5.59 5.21
C SER A 209 -22.44 5.02 4.35
N ALA A 210 -21.53 4.23 4.94
CA ALA A 210 -20.42 3.62 4.22
C ALA A 210 -20.91 2.50 3.30
N TRP A 211 -21.92 1.72 3.71
CA TRP A 211 -22.52 0.67 2.89
C TRP A 211 -23.23 1.21 1.64
N GLU A 212 -23.93 2.35 1.76
CA GLU A 212 -24.63 2.98 0.65
C GLU A 212 -23.68 3.63 -0.36
N ARG A 213 -22.57 4.23 0.12
CA ARG A 213 -21.63 5.03 -0.70
C ARG A 213 -20.35 4.31 -1.07
N GLY A 214 -20.01 3.22 -0.38
CA GLY A 214 -18.78 2.49 -0.55
C GLY A 214 -18.75 1.66 -1.84
N ASP A 215 -17.53 1.36 -2.28
CA ASP A 215 -17.28 0.51 -3.43
C ASP A 215 -17.64 -0.95 -3.12
N ARG A 216 -18.60 -1.51 -3.85
CA ARG A 216 -19.08 -2.89 -3.70
C ARG A 216 -17.97 -3.93 -3.89
N GLN A 217 -17.02 -3.72 -4.77
CA GLN A 217 -15.91 -4.67 -4.96
C GLN A 217 -15.02 -4.76 -3.71
N ARG A 218 -14.80 -3.62 -3.04
CA ARG A 218 -14.04 -3.58 -1.80
C ARG A 218 -14.79 -4.23 -0.63
N TRP A 219 -16.09 -4.01 -0.55
CA TRP A 219 -16.93 -4.66 0.45
C TRP A 219 -16.97 -6.18 0.26
N ASN A 220 -17.05 -6.67 -0.98
CA ASN A 220 -17.10 -8.11 -1.28
C ASN A 220 -15.82 -8.86 -0.86
N ARG A 221 -14.68 -8.15 -0.73
CA ARG A 221 -13.44 -8.75 -0.22
C ARG A 221 -13.61 -9.27 1.23
N TYR A 222 -14.36 -8.54 2.05
CA TYR A 222 -14.57 -8.87 3.47
C TYR A 222 -15.93 -9.52 3.74
N PHE A 223 -16.91 -9.23 2.91
CA PHE A 223 -18.29 -9.70 3.01
C PHE A 223 -18.76 -10.23 1.65
N PRO A 224 -18.20 -11.37 1.20
CA PRO A 224 -18.57 -11.96 -0.09
C PRO A 224 -20.07 -12.29 -0.07
N ASP A 225 -20.75 -11.98 -1.18
CA ASP A 225 -22.17 -12.27 -1.41
C ASP A 225 -23.17 -11.66 -0.41
N ALA A 226 -22.75 -10.66 0.36
CA ALA A 226 -23.64 -9.95 1.27
C ALA A 226 -24.68 -9.13 0.50
N ALA A 227 -25.91 -9.63 0.44
CA ALA A 227 -27.04 -8.90 -0.16
C ALA A 227 -27.48 -7.69 0.69
N TYR A 228 -27.21 -7.74 1.99
CA TYR A 228 -27.61 -6.72 2.97
C TYR A 228 -26.42 -6.26 3.78
N ARG A 229 -26.55 -5.06 4.33
CA ARG A 229 -25.56 -4.50 5.25
C ARG A 229 -25.33 -5.42 6.46
N PRO A 230 -24.08 -5.74 6.82
CA PRO A 230 -23.81 -6.54 8.02
C PRO A 230 -24.24 -5.79 9.29
N SER A 231 -24.56 -6.51 10.35
CA SER A 231 -24.78 -5.90 11.67
C SER A 231 -23.49 -5.29 12.21
N ASN A 232 -23.60 -4.35 13.14
CA ASN A 232 -22.41 -3.75 13.77
C ASN A 232 -21.45 -4.81 14.34
N ALA A 233 -21.98 -5.82 15.02
CA ALA A 233 -21.17 -6.89 15.62
C ALA A 233 -20.45 -7.73 14.55
N VAL A 234 -21.17 -8.16 13.53
CA VAL A 234 -20.60 -8.93 12.41
C VAL A 234 -19.51 -8.14 11.68
N PHE A 235 -19.76 -6.85 11.45
CA PHE A 235 -18.77 -5.99 10.80
C PHE A 235 -17.49 -5.88 11.65
N ILE A 236 -17.63 -5.54 12.94
CA ILE A 236 -16.49 -5.35 13.85
C ILE A 236 -15.65 -6.62 13.94
N SER A 237 -16.29 -7.78 14.17
CA SER A 237 -15.58 -9.06 14.29
C SER A 237 -14.87 -9.44 13.00
N ARG A 238 -15.54 -9.32 11.84
CA ARG A 238 -14.95 -9.70 10.55
C ARG A 238 -13.76 -8.83 10.16
N ILE A 239 -13.85 -7.52 10.42
CA ILE A 239 -12.72 -6.61 10.16
C ILE A 239 -11.57 -6.87 11.15
N ALA A 240 -11.85 -7.17 12.40
CA ALA A 240 -10.81 -7.54 13.37
C ALA A 240 -10.10 -8.85 13.00
N GLU A 241 -10.83 -9.86 12.51
CA GLU A 241 -10.25 -11.10 11.99
C GLU A 241 -9.37 -10.87 10.77
N ALA A 242 -9.79 -10.04 9.82
CA ALA A 242 -9.01 -9.73 8.62
C ALA A 242 -7.66 -9.08 8.96
N LEU A 243 -7.62 -8.21 9.97
CA LEU A 243 -6.39 -7.57 10.44
C LEU A 243 -5.41 -8.51 11.16
N LEU A 244 -5.87 -9.65 11.66
CA LEU A 244 -5.02 -10.66 12.30
C LEU A 244 -4.39 -11.62 11.28
N GLN A 245 -4.92 -11.63 10.05
CA GLN A 245 -4.47 -12.52 8.96
C GLN A 245 -3.49 -11.84 7.99
N GLU A 246 -3.35 -10.51 8.07
CA GLU A 246 -2.34 -9.71 7.34
C GLU A 246 -1.07 -9.57 8.19
#